data_c22dd2c906aad060b0a3f1dece0aaf8d
#
_entry.id   c22dd2c906aad060b0a3f1dece0aaf8d
#
_cell.length_a   1.000
_cell.length_b   1.000
_cell.length_c   1.000
_cell.angle_alpha   90.00
_cell.angle_beta   90.00
_cell.angle_gamma   90.00
#
_symmetry.space_group_name_H-M   'P 1'
#
loop_
_entity.id
_entity.type
_entity.pdbx_description
1 polymer ?
#
loop_
_entity_poly.entity_id
_entity_poly.type
_entity_poly.pdbx_seq_one_letter_code
_entity_poly.pdbx_strand_id
1 'polypeptide(L)'
;MRIIEGGLDDPRVVALLDIHVTRARGETQRGSAHALDVTELKGADVTFWSAWEGEEVVGVGALRRLTAEHGEIKSMHTAEAARGRGVASALLARIMETARASGMTRISLETGSWPYFLPARAFYARHGFIECGPFGSYRPDPNSVFMTRELGLP
;
A
#
# COMPACT_ATOMS: atom_id res chain seq x y z
N MET A 1 -15.61 -8.36 -8.48
CA MET A 1 -14.16 -8.05 -8.32
C MET A 1 -13.44 -9.26 -7.78
N ARG A 2 -12.28 -9.55 -8.34
CA ARG A 2 -11.46 -10.70 -7.97
C ARG A 2 -10.10 -10.20 -7.48
N ILE A 3 -9.66 -10.60 -6.30
CA ILE A 3 -8.33 -10.27 -5.78
C ILE A 3 -7.49 -11.53 -5.82
N ILE A 4 -6.33 -11.45 -6.47
CA ILE A 4 -5.39 -12.57 -6.55
C ILE A 4 -4.05 -12.16 -5.95
N GLU A 5 -3.36 -13.10 -5.34
CA GLU A 5 -1.97 -12.91 -4.92
C GLU A 5 -1.09 -13.03 -6.17
N GLY A 6 -0.22 -12.05 -6.37
CA GLY A 6 0.66 -12.01 -7.52
C GLY A 6 0.16 -11.11 -8.65
N GLY A 7 0.72 -11.31 -9.84
CA GLY A 7 0.42 -10.52 -11.03
C GLY A 7 1.55 -9.61 -11.48
N LEU A 8 2.71 -9.64 -10.83
CA LEU A 8 3.83 -8.74 -11.17
C LEU A 8 4.46 -9.01 -12.53
N ASP A 9 4.15 -10.14 -13.16
CA ASP A 9 4.60 -10.45 -14.52
C ASP A 9 3.56 -10.03 -15.59
N ASP A 10 2.38 -9.57 -15.18
CA ASP A 10 1.35 -9.14 -16.10
C ASP A 10 1.57 -7.68 -16.52
N PRO A 11 1.67 -7.37 -17.82
CA PRO A 11 1.91 -6.00 -18.29
C PRO A 11 0.86 -4.99 -17.82
N ARG A 12 -0.38 -5.42 -17.61
CA ARG A 12 -1.46 -4.54 -17.13
C ARG A 12 -1.23 -4.12 -15.70
N VAL A 13 -0.73 -5.01 -14.86
CA VAL A 13 -0.36 -4.73 -13.47
C VAL A 13 0.86 -3.80 -13.43
N VAL A 14 1.88 -4.09 -14.23
CA VAL A 14 3.08 -3.26 -14.32
C VAL A 14 2.72 -1.85 -14.75
N ALA A 15 1.83 -1.69 -15.72
CA ALA A 15 1.39 -0.37 -16.18
C ALA A 15 0.71 0.43 -15.06
N LEU A 16 -0.13 -0.21 -14.25
CA LEU A 16 -0.77 0.46 -13.12
C LEU A 16 0.24 0.86 -12.04
N LEU A 17 1.22 0.00 -11.77
CA LEU A 17 2.31 0.32 -10.83
C LEU A 17 3.18 1.49 -11.34
N ASP A 18 3.44 1.56 -12.63
CA ASP A 18 4.18 2.69 -13.21
C ASP A 18 3.45 4.01 -13.01
N ILE A 19 2.13 4.01 -13.17
CA ILE A 19 1.30 5.19 -12.88
C ILE A 19 1.43 5.57 -11.40
N HIS A 20 1.33 4.60 -10.49
CA HIS A 20 1.47 4.83 -9.05
C HIS A 20 2.82 5.46 -8.70
N VAL A 21 3.91 4.87 -9.15
CA VAL A 21 5.27 5.36 -8.87
C VAL A 21 5.49 6.75 -9.47
N THR A 22 5.07 6.96 -10.71
CA THR A 22 5.20 8.24 -11.39
C THR A 22 4.43 9.35 -10.66
N ARG A 23 3.20 9.07 -10.26
CA ARG A 23 2.39 10.03 -9.52
C ARG A 23 2.96 10.32 -8.13
N ALA A 24 3.37 9.31 -7.39
CA ALA A 24 3.97 9.48 -6.07
C ALA A 24 5.23 10.35 -6.14
N ARG A 25 6.09 10.12 -7.14
CA ARG A 25 7.30 10.91 -7.35
C ARG A 25 7.01 12.32 -7.85
N GLY A 26 6.00 12.47 -8.73
CA GLY A 26 5.62 13.76 -9.30
C GLY A 26 4.93 14.69 -8.31
N GLU A 27 4.23 14.13 -7.31
CA GLU A 27 3.47 14.88 -6.31
C GLU A 27 4.22 15.03 -4.97
N THR A 28 5.47 14.59 -4.92
CA THR A 28 6.32 14.66 -3.73
C THR A 28 7.65 15.32 -4.08
N GLN A 29 8.21 16.08 -3.14
CA GLN A 29 9.51 16.69 -3.33
C GLN A 29 10.53 15.61 -3.70
N ARG A 30 11.38 15.93 -4.68
CA ARG A 30 12.41 15.01 -5.17
C ARG A 30 13.27 14.48 -4.03
N GLY A 31 13.42 13.15 -3.98
CA GLY A 31 14.19 12.45 -2.95
C GLY A 31 13.38 11.99 -1.75
N SER A 32 12.11 12.42 -1.64
CA SER A 32 11.23 12.04 -0.52
C SER A 32 10.20 10.97 -0.90
N ALA A 33 10.12 10.56 -2.16
CA ALA A 33 9.19 9.49 -2.58
C ALA A 33 9.80 8.12 -2.30
N HIS A 34 9.04 7.26 -1.61
CA HIS A 34 9.49 5.92 -1.18
C HIS A 34 8.71 4.78 -1.83
N ALA A 35 8.05 5.03 -2.97
CA ALA A 35 7.33 3.99 -3.70
C ALA A 35 8.30 2.92 -4.23
N LEU A 36 7.95 1.64 -4.03
CA LEU A 36 8.74 0.51 -4.52
C LEU A 36 8.46 0.25 -5.99
N ASP A 37 9.49 -0.14 -6.74
CA ASP A 37 9.35 -0.62 -8.11
C ASP A 37 9.01 -2.12 -8.15
N VAL A 38 8.80 -2.65 -9.36
CA VAL A 38 8.43 -4.05 -9.57
C VAL A 38 9.48 -5.01 -9.01
N THR A 39 10.76 -4.69 -9.16
CA THR A 39 11.85 -5.55 -8.69
C THR A 39 11.82 -5.68 -7.16
N GLU A 40 11.62 -4.57 -6.46
CA GLU A 40 11.55 -4.56 -5.01
C GLU A 40 10.29 -5.29 -4.51
N LEU A 41 9.17 -5.18 -5.23
CA LEU A 41 7.92 -5.88 -4.91
C LEU A 41 8.01 -7.40 -5.09
N LYS A 42 8.99 -7.90 -5.83
CA LYS A 42 9.27 -9.33 -5.98
C LYS A 42 10.15 -9.90 -4.85
N GLY A 43 10.56 -9.07 -3.90
CA GLY A 43 11.37 -9.51 -2.76
C GLY A 43 10.68 -10.57 -1.91
N ALA A 44 11.48 -11.41 -1.24
CA ALA A 44 10.97 -12.53 -0.44
C ALA A 44 10.16 -12.07 0.78
N ASP A 45 10.36 -10.83 1.23
CA ASP A 45 9.66 -10.23 2.37
C ASP A 45 8.35 -9.53 1.96
N VAL A 46 7.99 -9.57 0.68
CA VAL A 46 6.82 -8.88 0.14
C VAL A 46 5.79 -9.86 -0.39
N THR A 47 4.53 -9.68 0.01
CA THR A 47 3.37 -10.33 -0.60
C THR A 47 2.62 -9.26 -1.39
N PHE A 48 2.28 -9.56 -2.63
CA PHE A 48 1.66 -8.60 -3.56
C PHE A 48 0.32 -9.13 -4.04
N TRP A 49 -0.66 -8.24 -4.17
CA TRP A 49 -2.00 -8.56 -4.71
C TRP A 49 -2.38 -7.63 -5.84
N SER A 50 -3.15 -8.18 -6.78
CA SER A 50 -3.82 -7.44 -7.82
C SER A 50 -5.32 -7.69 -7.77
N ALA A 51 -6.10 -6.65 -7.98
CA ALA A 51 -7.56 -6.70 -8.00
C ALA A 51 -8.05 -6.50 -9.43
N TRP A 52 -9.02 -7.31 -9.84
CA TRP A 52 -9.48 -7.40 -11.21
C TRP A 52 -10.99 -7.32 -11.33
N GLU A 53 -11.45 -6.63 -12.36
CA GLU A 53 -12.82 -6.73 -12.86
C GLU A 53 -12.74 -7.23 -14.29
N GLY A 54 -13.14 -8.51 -14.52
CA GLY A 54 -12.90 -9.16 -15.80
C GLY A 54 -11.42 -9.22 -16.14
N GLU A 55 -11.04 -8.63 -17.27
CA GLU A 55 -9.65 -8.57 -17.71
C GLU A 55 -8.95 -7.26 -17.36
N GLU A 56 -9.62 -6.37 -16.63
CA GLU A 56 -9.04 -5.10 -16.22
C GLU A 56 -8.52 -5.16 -14.81
N VAL A 57 -7.26 -4.75 -14.61
CA VAL A 57 -6.72 -4.55 -13.28
C VAL A 57 -7.26 -3.23 -12.73
N VAL A 58 -7.88 -3.29 -11.56
CA VAL A 58 -8.52 -2.12 -10.94
C VAL A 58 -7.79 -1.63 -9.70
N GLY A 59 -6.87 -2.41 -9.16
CA GLY A 59 -6.08 -1.99 -8.01
C GLY A 59 -4.94 -2.94 -7.72
N VAL A 60 -4.01 -2.46 -6.92
CA VAL A 60 -2.85 -3.22 -6.44
C VAL A 60 -2.56 -2.85 -4.99
N GLY A 61 -1.85 -3.73 -4.30
CA GLY A 61 -1.38 -3.46 -2.95
C GLY A 61 -0.38 -4.53 -2.51
N ALA A 62 0.46 -4.19 -1.55
CA ALA A 62 1.49 -5.09 -1.07
C ALA A 62 1.66 -5.00 0.44
N LEU A 63 2.12 -6.08 1.04
CA LEU A 63 2.48 -6.17 2.44
C LEU A 63 3.94 -6.62 2.53
N ARG A 64 4.77 -5.78 3.14
CA ARG A 64 6.17 -6.08 3.39
C ARG A 64 6.35 -6.45 4.87
N ARG A 65 7.02 -7.55 5.14
CA ARG A 65 7.36 -7.93 6.51
C ARG A 65 8.57 -7.13 6.97
N LEU A 66 8.41 -6.35 8.02
CA LEU A 66 9.50 -5.61 8.67
C LEU A 66 10.13 -6.44 9.78
N THR A 67 9.29 -7.00 10.65
CA THR A 67 9.66 -7.93 11.70
C THR A 67 8.61 -9.06 11.76
N ALA A 68 8.79 -10.03 12.64
CA ALA A 68 7.80 -11.10 12.81
C ALA A 68 6.40 -10.56 13.16
N GLU A 69 6.32 -9.42 13.83
CA GLU A 69 5.06 -8.86 14.34
C GLU A 69 4.61 -7.57 13.63
N HIS A 70 5.44 -7.00 12.76
CA HIS A 70 5.18 -5.70 12.15
C HIS A 70 5.29 -5.76 10.64
N GLY A 71 4.22 -5.36 9.95
CA GLY A 71 4.18 -5.28 8.49
C GLY A 71 4.00 -3.84 8.01
N GLU A 72 4.34 -3.63 6.74
CA GLU A 72 4.18 -2.34 6.07
C GLU A 72 3.34 -2.50 4.81
N ILE A 73 2.33 -1.64 4.65
CA ILE A 73 1.57 -1.55 3.40
C ILE A 73 2.39 -0.76 2.39
N LYS A 74 2.56 -1.33 1.21
CA LYS A 74 3.28 -0.70 0.09
C LYS A 74 2.43 -0.70 -1.16
N SER A 75 2.65 0.27 -2.04
CA SER A 75 2.12 0.30 -3.42
C SER A 75 0.60 0.18 -3.52
N MET A 76 -0.13 0.61 -2.50
CA MET A 76 -1.59 0.64 -2.53
C MET A 76 -2.06 1.67 -3.54
N HIS A 77 -2.71 1.22 -4.60
CA HIS A 77 -3.18 2.10 -5.66
C HIS A 77 -4.43 1.55 -6.33
N THR A 78 -5.41 2.42 -6.54
CA THR A 78 -6.63 2.09 -7.28
C THR A 78 -6.59 2.80 -8.64
N ALA A 79 -6.92 2.08 -9.70
CA ALA A 79 -7.04 2.67 -11.03
C ALA A 79 -8.05 3.83 -10.98
N GLU A 80 -7.75 4.94 -11.65
CA GLU A 80 -8.56 6.15 -11.58
C GLU A 80 -10.03 5.89 -11.93
N ALA A 81 -10.28 5.13 -12.99
CA ALA A 81 -11.63 4.78 -13.43
C ALA A 81 -12.39 3.89 -12.45
N ALA A 82 -11.70 3.25 -11.50
CA ALA A 82 -12.31 2.33 -10.54
C ALA A 82 -12.44 2.92 -9.13
N ARG A 83 -12.08 4.19 -8.95
CA ARG A 83 -12.18 4.86 -7.63
C ARG A 83 -13.63 4.96 -7.17
N GLY A 84 -13.82 4.91 -5.84
CA GLY A 84 -15.15 5.02 -5.24
C GLY A 84 -15.98 3.76 -5.29
N ARG A 85 -15.39 2.61 -5.70
CA ARG A 85 -16.09 1.33 -5.82
C ARG A 85 -15.67 0.28 -4.79
N GLY A 86 -14.93 0.68 -3.76
CA GLY A 86 -14.52 -0.21 -2.67
C GLY A 86 -13.31 -1.09 -2.98
N VAL A 87 -12.56 -0.82 -4.04
CA VAL A 87 -11.38 -1.61 -4.41
C VAL A 87 -10.30 -1.53 -3.33
N ALA A 88 -9.96 -0.32 -2.89
CA ALA A 88 -8.95 -0.12 -1.85
C ALA A 88 -9.35 -0.78 -0.53
N SER A 89 -10.62 -0.67 -0.14
CA SER A 89 -11.13 -1.31 1.08
C SER A 89 -11.01 -2.82 1.04
N ALA A 90 -11.31 -3.42 -0.12
CA ALA A 90 -11.20 -4.87 -0.31
C ALA A 90 -9.74 -5.34 -0.28
N LEU A 91 -8.84 -4.59 -0.92
CA LEU A 91 -7.40 -4.87 -0.87
C LEU A 91 -6.87 -4.75 0.56
N LEU A 92 -7.23 -3.69 1.26
CA LEU A 92 -6.80 -3.48 2.65
C LEU A 92 -7.28 -4.60 3.55
N ALA A 93 -8.53 -5.05 3.39
CA ALA A 93 -9.07 -6.17 4.17
C ALA A 93 -8.25 -7.46 3.94
N ARG A 94 -7.88 -7.75 2.69
CA ARG A 94 -7.05 -8.91 2.35
C ARG A 94 -5.66 -8.79 2.97
N ILE A 95 -5.05 -7.61 2.90
CA ILE A 95 -3.74 -7.34 3.49
C ILE A 95 -3.77 -7.56 5.00
N MET A 96 -4.77 -7.01 5.68
CA MET A 96 -4.89 -7.14 7.13
C MET A 96 -5.15 -8.57 7.56
N GLU A 97 -5.99 -9.30 6.83
CA GLU A 97 -6.26 -10.71 7.08
C GLU A 97 -4.98 -11.56 6.97
N THR A 98 -4.21 -11.33 5.90
CA THR A 98 -2.94 -12.01 5.69
C THR A 98 -1.93 -11.67 6.79
N ALA A 99 -1.85 -10.41 7.18
CA ALA A 99 -0.97 -9.97 8.26
C ALA A 99 -1.30 -10.69 9.58
N ARG A 100 -2.59 -10.74 9.95
CA ARG A 100 -3.03 -11.45 11.16
C ARG A 100 -2.70 -12.94 11.10
N ALA A 101 -2.98 -13.58 9.97
CA ALA A 101 -2.69 -15.01 9.78
C ALA A 101 -1.19 -15.29 9.85
N SER A 102 -0.35 -14.33 9.55
CA SER A 102 1.12 -14.43 9.62
C SER A 102 1.69 -14.10 11.00
N GLY A 103 0.84 -13.79 11.97
CA GLY A 103 1.27 -13.45 13.34
C GLY A 103 1.64 -11.98 13.55
N MET A 104 1.35 -11.12 12.59
CA MET A 104 1.59 -9.69 12.75
C MET A 104 0.53 -9.07 13.67
N THR A 105 0.97 -8.17 14.55
CA THR A 105 0.09 -7.46 15.50
C THR A 105 -0.01 -5.98 15.18
N ARG A 106 0.80 -5.48 14.25
CA ARG A 106 0.81 -4.07 13.84
C ARG A 106 1.10 -3.96 12.35
N ILE A 107 0.43 -3.03 11.72
CA ILE A 107 0.64 -2.69 10.32
C ILE A 107 0.80 -1.18 10.21
N SER A 108 1.76 -0.74 9.42
CA SER A 108 2.10 0.67 9.27
C SER A 108 2.27 1.02 7.79
N LEU A 109 2.27 2.30 7.48
CA LEU A 109 2.47 2.79 6.13
C LEU A 109 3.12 4.17 6.15
N GLU A 110 3.74 4.51 5.05
CA GLU A 110 4.19 5.86 4.76
C GLU A 110 3.39 6.38 3.58
N THR A 111 2.87 7.58 3.72
CA THR A 111 2.19 8.31 2.65
C THR A 111 2.74 9.73 2.61
N GLY A 112 2.10 10.64 1.86
CA GLY A 112 2.60 11.98 1.69
C GLY A 112 1.84 13.02 2.50
N SER A 113 2.50 14.15 2.76
CA SER A 113 1.90 15.30 3.41
C SER A 113 1.24 16.28 2.42
N TRP A 114 1.55 16.16 1.14
CA TRP A 114 1.04 17.04 0.09
C TRP A 114 -0.46 16.80 -0.17
N PRO A 115 -1.20 17.81 -0.67
CA PRO A 115 -2.65 17.69 -0.88
C PRO A 115 -3.09 16.50 -1.73
N TYR A 116 -2.26 16.06 -2.67
CA TYR A 116 -2.51 14.86 -3.48
C TYR A 116 -2.79 13.64 -2.61
N PHE A 117 -2.16 13.53 -1.45
CA PHE A 117 -2.27 12.37 -0.55
C PHE A 117 -3.39 12.48 0.48
N LEU A 118 -4.14 13.59 0.51
CA LEU A 118 -5.25 13.77 1.46
C LEU A 118 -6.29 12.65 1.37
N PRO A 119 -6.74 12.23 0.17
CA PRO A 119 -7.70 11.12 0.09
C PRO A 119 -7.17 9.81 0.66
N ALA A 120 -5.88 9.51 0.45
CA ALA A 120 -5.26 8.31 1.01
C ALA A 120 -5.21 8.38 2.54
N ARG A 121 -4.79 9.51 3.11
CA ARG A 121 -4.76 9.68 4.57
C ARG A 121 -6.16 9.54 5.18
N ALA A 122 -7.17 10.14 4.56
CA ALA A 122 -8.55 10.02 5.02
C ALA A 122 -9.06 8.58 4.94
N PHE A 123 -8.71 7.86 3.88
CA PHE A 123 -9.04 6.45 3.70
C PHE A 123 -8.47 5.61 4.84
N TYR A 124 -7.19 5.74 5.14
CA TYR A 124 -6.56 4.97 6.21
C TYR A 124 -7.10 5.35 7.58
N ALA A 125 -7.37 6.63 7.83
CA ALA A 125 -7.99 7.08 9.08
C ALA A 125 -9.36 6.44 9.30
N ARG A 126 -10.18 6.33 8.25
CA ARG A 126 -11.48 5.64 8.32
C ARG A 126 -11.33 4.16 8.66
N HIS A 127 -10.20 3.55 8.32
CA HIS A 127 -9.91 2.14 8.59
C HIS A 127 -9.10 1.94 9.88
N GLY A 128 -9.08 2.92 10.77
CA GLY A 128 -8.51 2.77 12.10
C GLY A 128 -7.02 3.05 12.20
N PHE A 129 -6.39 3.58 11.15
CA PHE A 129 -5.00 4.01 11.22
C PHE A 129 -4.91 5.38 11.88
N ILE A 130 -3.86 5.59 12.68
CA ILE A 130 -3.55 6.86 13.32
C ILE A 130 -2.15 7.31 12.89
N GLU A 131 -1.91 8.61 12.90
CA GLU A 131 -0.58 9.13 12.63
C GLU A 131 0.40 8.69 13.71
N CYS A 132 1.63 8.40 13.30
CA CYS A 132 2.72 7.99 14.18
C CYS A 132 4.04 8.56 13.67
N GLY A 133 5.11 8.31 14.43
CA GLY A 133 6.46 8.62 13.99
C GLY A 133 6.98 7.65 12.93
N PRO A 134 8.18 7.92 12.38
CA PRO A 134 8.83 6.99 11.44
C PRO A 134 9.01 5.59 12.04
N PHE A 135 8.90 4.59 11.20
CA PHE A 135 9.09 3.19 11.56
C PHE A 135 10.09 2.54 10.59
N GLY A 136 10.56 1.33 10.92
CA GLY A 136 11.54 0.62 10.10
C GLY A 136 12.80 1.45 9.90
N SER A 137 13.23 1.60 8.66
CA SER A 137 14.41 2.39 8.29
C SER A 137 14.09 3.83 7.89
N TYR A 138 12.82 4.24 8.00
CA TYR A 138 12.43 5.61 7.67
C TYR A 138 12.99 6.62 8.65
N ARG A 139 13.22 7.85 8.15
CA ARG A 139 13.62 9.00 8.94
C ARG A 139 12.51 10.05 8.90
N PRO A 140 12.45 10.97 9.88
CA PRO A 140 11.54 12.11 9.79
C PRO A 140 11.74 12.87 8.48
N ASP A 141 10.63 13.18 7.80
CA ASP A 141 10.64 13.90 6.52
C ASP A 141 9.36 14.74 6.46
N PRO A 142 9.45 16.06 6.22
CA PRO A 142 8.27 16.90 6.15
C PRO A 142 7.33 16.56 5.00
N ASN A 143 7.80 15.80 4.00
CA ASN A 143 6.97 15.32 2.89
C ASN A 143 6.29 13.99 3.19
N SER A 144 6.58 13.36 4.32
CA SER A 144 6.04 12.05 4.70
C SER A 144 5.07 12.17 5.88
N VAL A 145 4.02 11.37 5.81
CA VAL A 145 3.11 11.11 6.93
C VAL A 145 3.15 9.60 7.19
N PHE A 146 3.43 9.22 8.44
CA PHE A 146 3.46 7.82 8.85
C PHE A 146 2.19 7.51 9.60
N MET A 147 1.59 6.36 9.32
CA MET A 147 0.38 5.91 9.98
C MET A 147 0.52 4.46 10.41
N THR A 148 -0.17 4.10 11.47
CA THR A 148 -0.10 2.75 12.04
C THR A 148 -1.44 2.31 12.60
N ARG A 149 -1.64 1.00 12.62
CA ARG A 149 -2.80 0.37 13.24
C ARG A 149 -2.39 -0.92 13.95
N GLU A 150 -2.90 -1.11 15.16
CA GLU A 150 -2.83 -2.41 15.83
C GLU A 150 -3.86 -3.35 15.23
N LEU A 151 -3.46 -4.61 15.01
CA LEU A 151 -4.32 -5.62 14.41
C LEU A 151 -4.92 -6.44 15.55
N GLY A 152 -5.33 -6.42 16.46
CA GLY A 152 -5.87 -7.37 17.44
C GLY A 152 -5.33 -8.80 17.32
N LEU A 153 -5.65 -9.64 18.26
CA LEU A 153 -5.26 -11.04 18.24
C LEU A 153 -6.01 -11.79 17.12
N PRO A 154 -5.37 -12.80 16.49
CA PRO A 154 -6.01 -13.62 15.49
C PRO A 154 -7.24 -14.36 16.04
#